data_318282334abcce94f7a6a29f53e5dc78
#
_entry.id   318282334abcce94f7a6a29f53e5dc78
#
_cell.length_a   1.000
_cell.length_b   1.000
_cell.length_c   1.000
_cell.angle_alpha   90.00
_cell.angle_beta   90.00
_cell.angle_gamma   90.00
#
_symmetry.space_group_name_H-M   'P 1'
#
loop_
_entity.id
_entity.type
_entity.pdbx_description
1 polymer ?
#
loop_
_entity_poly.entity_id
_entity_poly.type
_entity_poly.pdbx_seq_one_letter_code
_entity_poly.pdbx_strand_id
1 'polypeptide(L)'
;FSNYMYVSSTTKTSREHFIGAAKKYIKEFKLKPKKSYIIDVGSNDGIALKPFKDLNFKKILGIEPAKNLAKLANKNKIKTFNGFLEKKSLKKIKKNANIILASNVFAHSDKLKEMAQCMLELLHKNGVIVIEIQYLLNTLKDLTFDNIYHEHYNYWSLTSLINFFNQYDVVIYRAE
;
A
#
# COMPACT_ATOMS: atom_id res chain seq x y z
N PHE A 1 0.09 -5.39 -16.09
CA PHE A 1 0.89 -4.43 -15.27
C PHE A 1 2.42 -4.53 -15.48
N SER A 2 2.94 -5.15 -16.55
CA SER A 2 4.41 -5.19 -16.78
C SER A 2 5.02 -3.82 -17.07
N ASN A 3 4.27 -2.92 -17.69
CA ASN A 3 4.56 -1.49 -17.84
C ASN A 3 3.32 -0.69 -17.46
N TYR A 4 3.48 0.31 -16.60
CA TYR A 4 2.41 1.17 -16.16
C TYR A 4 2.77 2.62 -16.40
N MET A 5 1.87 3.38 -17.04
CA MET A 5 2.20 4.73 -17.53
C MET A 5 2.05 5.80 -16.43
N TYR A 6 1.22 5.57 -15.43
CA TYR A 6 0.98 6.55 -14.39
C TYR A 6 2.10 6.55 -13.35
N VAL A 7 2.79 7.69 -13.23
CA VAL A 7 3.84 7.93 -12.22
C VAL A 7 3.24 8.79 -11.11
N SER A 8 3.03 8.21 -9.95
CA SER A 8 2.28 8.86 -8.85
C SER A 8 2.95 10.14 -8.32
N SER A 9 4.28 10.24 -8.38
CA SER A 9 4.99 11.43 -7.87
C SER A 9 4.92 12.66 -8.79
N THR A 10 4.26 12.59 -9.93
CA THR A 10 4.19 13.71 -10.88
C THR A 10 3.39 14.89 -10.35
N THR A 11 2.32 14.66 -9.56
CA THR A 11 1.49 15.74 -9.05
C THR A 11 1.96 16.24 -7.68
N LYS A 12 1.81 17.54 -7.44
CA LYS A 12 2.12 18.16 -6.14
C LYS A 12 1.19 17.63 -5.05
N THR A 13 -0.10 17.54 -5.34
CA THR A 13 -1.12 17.04 -4.40
C THR A 13 -0.80 15.66 -3.88
N SER A 14 -0.43 14.71 -4.77
CA SER A 14 -0.06 13.36 -4.34
C SER A 14 1.17 13.36 -3.43
N ARG A 15 2.18 14.16 -3.76
CA ARG A 15 3.37 14.27 -2.90
C ARG A 15 3.04 14.82 -1.51
N GLU A 16 2.24 15.87 -1.42
CA GLU A 16 1.82 16.49 -0.16
C GLU A 16 0.96 15.52 0.67
N HIS A 17 0.06 14.78 0.03
CA HIS A 17 -0.74 13.73 0.65
C HIS A 17 0.15 12.70 1.36
N PHE A 18 1.10 12.08 0.65
CA PHE A 18 1.96 11.06 1.24
C PHE A 18 2.95 11.61 2.27
N ILE A 19 3.37 12.88 2.16
CA ILE A 19 4.14 13.54 3.23
C ILE A 19 3.30 13.66 4.49
N GLY A 20 2.06 14.12 4.38
CA GLY A 20 1.12 14.23 5.49
C GLY A 20 0.82 12.86 6.12
N ALA A 21 0.50 11.86 5.30
CA ALA A 21 0.22 10.50 5.71
C ALA A 21 1.41 9.87 6.47
N ALA A 22 2.63 10.00 5.95
CA ALA A 22 3.81 9.47 6.62
C ALA A 22 4.03 10.10 8.01
N LYS A 23 3.90 11.43 8.14
CA LYS A 23 4.00 12.13 9.43
C LYS A 23 2.95 11.64 10.42
N LYS A 24 1.70 11.47 9.97
CA LYS A 24 0.60 10.92 10.75
C LYS A 24 0.92 9.52 11.25
N TYR A 25 1.31 8.59 10.36
CA TYR A 25 1.63 7.20 10.72
C TYR A 25 2.82 7.10 11.66
N ILE A 26 3.88 7.91 11.46
CA ILE A 26 5.04 7.94 12.35
C ILE A 26 4.63 8.30 13.77
N LYS A 27 3.78 9.31 13.95
CA LYS A 27 3.29 9.76 15.25
C LYS A 27 2.35 8.73 15.88
N GLU A 28 1.36 8.28 15.13
CA GLU A 28 0.30 7.39 15.61
C GLU A 28 0.84 6.01 16.02
N PHE A 29 1.63 5.39 15.15
CA PHE A 29 2.20 4.05 15.39
C PHE A 29 3.56 4.08 16.06
N LYS A 30 4.03 5.26 16.51
CA LYS A 30 5.30 5.46 17.21
C LYS A 30 6.48 4.84 16.45
N LEU A 31 6.47 4.99 15.11
CA LEU A 31 7.51 4.42 14.25
C LEU A 31 8.87 5.09 14.49
N LYS A 32 9.94 4.27 14.45
CA LYS A 32 11.29 4.74 14.72
C LYS A 32 12.24 4.47 13.55
N PRO A 33 12.98 5.47 13.03
CA PRO A 33 13.78 5.36 11.80
C PRO A 33 14.74 4.18 11.76
N LYS A 34 15.40 3.85 12.89
CA LYS A 34 16.38 2.76 12.95
C LYS A 34 15.77 1.37 13.19
N LYS A 35 14.55 1.31 13.74
CA LYS A 35 13.93 0.05 14.19
C LYS A 35 12.79 -0.39 13.27
N SER A 36 11.88 0.52 12.94
CA SER A 36 10.66 0.18 12.22
C SER A 36 10.92 -0.19 10.77
N TYR A 37 10.21 -1.23 10.32
CA TYR A 37 10.22 -1.70 8.95
C TYR A 37 8.88 -1.37 8.28
N ILE A 38 8.94 -0.75 7.11
CA ILE A 38 7.81 -0.25 6.37
C ILE A 38 7.78 -0.95 5.03
N ILE A 39 6.64 -1.51 4.66
CA ILE A 39 6.39 -2.08 3.34
C ILE A 39 5.28 -1.26 2.66
N ASP A 40 5.42 -1.03 1.36
CA ASP A 40 4.40 -0.42 0.52
C ASP A 40 4.08 -1.36 -0.65
N VAL A 41 2.84 -1.80 -0.74
CA VAL A 41 2.34 -2.72 -1.77
C VAL A 41 1.74 -1.91 -2.91
N GLY A 42 2.17 -2.18 -4.14
CA GLY A 42 1.86 -1.35 -5.31
C GLY A 42 2.54 0.00 -5.21
N SER A 43 3.82 -0.03 -4.84
CA SER A 43 4.56 1.17 -4.40
C SER A 43 4.81 2.20 -5.51
N ASN A 44 4.43 1.90 -6.76
CA ASN A 44 4.64 2.77 -7.91
C ASN A 44 6.12 3.20 -7.98
N ASP A 45 6.42 4.46 -8.14
CA ASP A 45 7.78 5.04 -8.16
C ASP A 45 8.37 5.29 -6.76
N GLY A 46 7.71 4.78 -5.71
CA GLY A 46 8.13 4.88 -4.31
C GLY A 46 7.60 6.13 -3.60
N ILE A 47 6.59 6.78 -4.12
CA ILE A 47 6.04 8.04 -3.60
C ILE A 47 5.68 7.96 -2.11
N ALA A 48 4.99 6.90 -1.66
CA ALA A 48 4.59 6.72 -0.27
C ALA A 48 5.79 6.44 0.67
N LEU A 49 6.86 5.82 0.14
CA LEU A 49 8.06 5.49 0.90
C LEU A 49 9.07 6.64 0.96
N LYS A 50 9.02 7.56 -0.01
CA LYS A 50 9.97 8.67 -0.06
C LYS A 50 9.98 9.53 1.20
N PRO A 51 8.85 9.95 1.79
CA PRO A 51 8.84 10.70 3.05
C PRO A 51 9.51 9.96 4.21
N PHE A 52 9.32 8.65 4.31
CA PHE A 52 10.00 7.85 5.34
C PHE A 52 11.51 7.83 5.11
N LYS A 53 11.94 7.66 3.86
CA LYS A 53 13.37 7.73 3.50
C LYS A 53 13.97 9.07 3.88
N ASP A 54 13.31 10.18 3.54
CA ASP A 54 13.77 11.54 3.84
C ASP A 54 13.87 11.79 5.36
N LEU A 55 13.05 11.10 6.16
CA LEU A 55 13.10 11.06 7.63
C LEU A 55 14.04 9.96 8.19
N ASN A 56 14.98 9.49 7.37
CA ASN A 56 16.04 8.54 7.74
C ASN A 56 15.55 7.13 8.16
N PHE A 57 14.37 6.68 7.73
CA PHE A 57 13.99 5.29 7.88
C PHE A 57 14.85 4.42 6.95
N LYS A 58 15.56 3.45 7.53
CA LYS A 58 16.51 2.59 6.81
C LYS A 58 15.87 1.29 6.30
N LYS A 59 14.79 0.86 6.93
CA LYS A 59 14.11 -0.40 6.61
C LYS A 59 12.79 -0.06 5.91
N ILE A 60 12.88 0.23 4.62
CA ILE A 60 11.74 0.48 3.74
C ILE A 60 11.83 -0.45 2.53
N LEU A 61 10.69 -0.93 2.05
CA LEU A 61 10.60 -1.79 0.88
C LEU A 61 9.32 -1.51 0.10
N GLY A 62 9.46 -1.19 -1.19
CA GLY A 62 8.38 -1.19 -2.15
C GLY A 62 8.18 -2.58 -2.76
N ILE A 63 6.95 -2.91 -3.10
CA ILE A 63 6.59 -4.08 -3.90
C ILE A 63 5.81 -3.56 -5.10
N GLU A 64 6.37 -3.70 -6.32
CA GLU A 64 5.80 -3.09 -7.52
C GLU A 64 5.91 -4.04 -8.72
N PRO A 65 4.79 -4.47 -9.30
CA PRO A 65 4.81 -5.35 -10.46
C PRO A 65 5.29 -4.67 -11.74
N ALA A 66 5.06 -3.37 -11.93
CA ALA A 66 5.46 -2.64 -13.11
C ALA A 66 6.98 -2.41 -13.12
N LYS A 67 7.65 -3.03 -14.09
CA LYS A 67 9.11 -3.03 -14.19
C LYS A 67 9.71 -1.62 -14.35
N ASN A 68 9.04 -0.76 -15.13
CA ASN A 68 9.49 0.63 -15.34
C ASN A 68 9.41 1.43 -14.03
N LEU A 69 8.34 1.29 -13.23
CA LEU A 69 8.15 2.00 -11.97
C LEU A 69 9.09 1.47 -10.88
N ALA A 70 9.21 0.16 -10.75
CA ALA A 70 10.17 -0.44 -9.81
C ALA A 70 11.62 -0.02 -10.13
N LYS A 71 11.99 0.08 -11.41
CA LYS A 71 13.29 0.60 -11.84
C LYS A 71 13.48 2.07 -11.45
N LEU A 72 12.44 2.89 -11.63
CA LEU A 72 12.44 4.31 -11.25
C LEU A 72 12.61 4.49 -9.73
N ALA A 73 11.83 3.76 -8.92
CA ALA A 73 11.94 3.76 -7.46
C ALA A 73 13.36 3.38 -7.00
N ASN A 74 13.92 2.31 -7.55
CA ASN A 74 15.28 1.87 -7.24
C ASN A 74 16.34 2.92 -7.66
N LYS A 75 16.18 3.58 -8.82
CA LYS A 75 17.03 4.71 -9.24
C LYS A 75 16.99 5.85 -8.23
N ASN A 76 15.82 6.10 -7.64
CA ASN A 76 15.60 7.08 -6.58
C ASN A 76 16.05 6.57 -5.19
N LYS A 77 16.79 5.44 -5.15
CA LYS A 77 17.29 4.81 -3.91
C LYS A 77 16.18 4.40 -2.94
N ILE A 78 15.01 4.05 -3.45
CA ILE A 78 13.92 3.40 -2.71
C ILE A 78 13.92 1.93 -3.11
N LYS A 79 14.43 1.09 -2.21
CA LYS A 79 14.50 -0.36 -2.46
C LYS A 79 13.12 -0.90 -2.81
N THR A 80 12.98 -1.45 -4.02
CA THR A 80 11.72 -1.97 -4.52
C THR A 80 11.92 -3.35 -5.14
N PHE A 81 11.12 -4.30 -4.67
CA PHE A 81 11.00 -5.64 -5.26
C PHE A 81 10.10 -5.54 -6.49
N ASN A 82 10.59 -5.94 -7.66
CA ASN A 82 9.78 -5.98 -8.86
C ASN A 82 9.03 -7.30 -8.95
N GLY A 83 7.73 -7.25 -8.71
CA GLY A 83 6.82 -8.39 -8.77
C GLY A 83 5.55 -8.16 -7.97
N PHE A 84 4.62 -9.09 -8.09
CA PHE A 84 3.39 -9.09 -7.29
C PHE A 84 3.64 -9.59 -5.87
N LEU A 85 2.81 -9.12 -4.94
CA LEU A 85 2.73 -9.70 -3.60
C LEU A 85 1.88 -10.99 -3.66
N GLU A 86 2.56 -12.12 -3.71
CA GLU A 86 1.98 -13.47 -3.82
C GLU A 86 2.83 -14.47 -3.01
N LYS A 87 2.31 -15.65 -2.72
CA LYS A 87 2.99 -16.67 -1.88
C LYS A 87 4.43 -16.95 -2.33
N LYS A 88 4.66 -17.03 -3.65
CA LYS A 88 6.02 -17.30 -4.18
C LYS A 88 7.00 -16.17 -3.92
N SER A 89 6.52 -14.92 -3.79
CA SER A 89 7.38 -13.75 -3.53
C SER A 89 7.77 -13.61 -2.07
N LEU A 90 7.00 -14.18 -1.13
CA LEU A 90 7.25 -14.08 0.31
C LEU A 90 8.65 -14.56 0.72
N LYS A 91 9.17 -15.59 0.04
CA LYS A 91 10.52 -16.13 0.32
C LYS A 91 11.63 -15.10 0.08
N LYS A 92 11.37 -14.06 -0.71
CA LYS A 92 12.31 -12.99 -1.07
C LYS A 92 12.12 -11.72 -0.26
N ILE A 93 11.07 -11.65 0.57
CA ILE A 93 10.67 -10.45 1.31
C ILE A 93 10.85 -10.73 2.81
N LYS A 94 11.55 -9.82 3.50
CA LYS A 94 11.73 -9.94 4.94
C LYS A 94 10.40 -9.74 5.67
N LYS A 95 10.08 -10.62 6.61
CA LYS A 95 8.91 -10.52 7.49
C LYS A 95 9.13 -9.52 8.64
N ASN A 96 8.10 -9.31 9.44
CA ASN A 96 8.06 -8.43 10.62
C ASN A 96 8.00 -6.92 10.28
N ALA A 97 7.18 -6.55 9.29
CA ALA A 97 6.86 -5.16 9.01
C ALA A 97 6.05 -4.54 10.15
N ASN A 98 6.44 -3.35 10.60
CA ASN A 98 5.69 -2.59 11.59
C ASN A 98 4.46 -1.92 10.98
N ILE A 99 4.56 -1.54 9.72
CA ILE A 99 3.45 -1.00 8.95
C ILE A 99 3.54 -1.51 7.50
N ILE A 100 2.39 -1.88 6.95
CA ILE A 100 2.23 -2.20 5.54
C ILE A 100 1.21 -1.23 4.96
N LEU A 101 1.61 -0.52 3.92
CA LEU A 101 0.77 0.40 3.17
C LEU A 101 0.25 -0.29 1.91
N ALA A 102 -0.98 0.01 1.52
CA ALA A 102 -1.59 -0.42 0.27
C ALA A 102 -2.55 0.68 -0.22
N SER A 103 -2.00 1.68 -0.90
CA SER A 103 -2.77 2.84 -1.36
C SER A 103 -3.18 2.67 -2.82
N ASN A 104 -4.49 2.65 -3.06
CA ASN A 104 -5.11 2.48 -4.39
C ASN A 104 -4.64 1.22 -5.13
N VAL A 105 -4.46 0.12 -4.41
CA VAL A 105 -4.00 -1.17 -4.92
C VAL A 105 -5.01 -2.27 -4.68
N PHE A 106 -5.72 -2.20 -3.54
CA PHE A 106 -6.61 -3.25 -3.11
C PHE A 106 -7.78 -3.47 -4.09
N ALA A 107 -8.25 -2.40 -4.73
CA ALA A 107 -9.28 -2.45 -5.77
C ALA A 107 -8.80 -3.12 -7.07
N HIS A 108 -7.49 -3.12 -7.34
CA HIS A 108 -6.89 -3.62 -8.58
C HIS A 108 -6.46 -5.09 -8.53
N SER A 109 -6.71 -5.80 -7.44
CA SER A 109 -6.30 -7.20 -7.30
C SER A 109 -7.45 -8.15 -7.61
N ASP A 110 -7.21 -9.07 -8.52
CA ASP A 110 -8.05 -10.25 -8.77
C ASP A 110 -7.80 -11.37 -7.75
N LYS A 111 -6.68 -11.29 -6.98
CA LYS A 111 -6.25 -12.27 -5.98
C LYS A 111 -6.24 -11.69 -4.56
N LEU A 112 -7.32 -11.00 -4.20
CA LEU A 112 -7.42 -10.28 -2.92
C LEU A 112 -7.12 -11.15 -1.69
N LYS A 113 -7.63 -12.37 -1.65
CA LYS A 113 -7.40 -13.29 -0.51
C LYS A 113 -5.91 -13.62 -0.37
N GLU A 114 -5.25 -13.93 -1.47
CA GLU A 114 -3.81 -14.22 -1.46
C GLU A 114 -2.99 -12.99 -1.04
N MET A 115 -3.34 -11.82 -1.58
CA MET A 115 -2.67 -10.56 -1.22
C MET A 115 -2.84 -10.23 0.26
N ALA A 116 -4.07 -10.35 0.80
CA ALA A 116 -4.33 -10.11 2.22
C ALA A 116 -3.54 -11.08 3.10
N GLN A 117 -3.56 -12.39 2.79
CA GLN A 117 -2.77 -13.40 3.50
C GLN A 117 -1.28 -13.07 3.47
N CYS A 118 -0.76 -12.69 2.31
CA CYS A 118 0.66 -12.32 2.18
C CYS A 118 1.01 -11.06 3.00
N MET A 119 0.13 -10.05 3.05
CA MET A 119 0.33 -8.89 3.92
C MET A 119 0.38 -9.31 5.39
N LEU A 120 -0.54 -10.16 5.83
CA LEU A 120 -0.57 -10.66 7.21
C LEU A 120 0.67 -11.48 7.56
N GLU A 121 1.16 -12.32 6.65
CA GLU A 121 2.40 -13.07 6.86
C GLU A 121 3.65 -12.18 6.95
N LEU A 122 3.65 -11.03 6.31
CA LEU A 122 4.75 -10.07 6.36
C LEU A 122 4.68 -9.18 7.61
N LEU A 123 3.50 -9.05 8.21
CA LEU A 123 3.25 -8.16 9.33
C LEU A 123 3.91 -8.64 10.62
N HIS A 124 4.42 -7.71 11.42
CA HIS A 124 4.79 -7.97 12.80
C HIS A 124 3.53 -8.18 13.65
N LYS A 125 3.59 -9.01 14.70
CA LYS A 125 2.44 -9.30 15.60
C LYS A 125 1.71 -8.07 16.16
N ASN A 126 2.42 -6.95 16.30
CA ASN A 126 1.89 -5.66 16.71
C ASN A 126 1.94 -4.65 15.57
N GLY A 127 1.97 -5.11 14.33
CA GLY A 127 2.01 -4.25 13.15
C GLY A 127 0.62 -3.82 12.71
N VAL A 128 0.58 -2.88 11.79
CA VAL A 128 -0.65 -2.30 11.25
C VAL A 128 -0.63 -2.38 9.73
N ILE A 129 -1.77 -2.67 9.13
CA ILE A 129 -1.99 -2.52 7.69
C ILE A 129 -2.84 -1.26 7.49
N VAL A 130 -2.39 -0.39 6.61
CA VAL A 130 -3.12 0.80 6.19
C VAL A 130 -3.53 0.63 4.74
N ILE A 131 -4.82 0.59 4.50
CA ILE A 131 -5.39 0.47 3.16
C ILE A 131 -6.08 1.79 2.81
N GLU A 132 -5.69 2.39 1.71
CA GLU A 132 -6.34 3.54 1.12
C GLU A 132 -7.02 3.08 -0.17
N ILE A 133 -8.34 3.25 -0.21
CA ILE A 133 -9.17 2.83 -1.34
C ILE A 133 -10.28 3.84 -1.58
N GLN A 134 -10.80 3.82 -2.79
CA GLN A 134 -11.98 4.57 -3.13
C GLN A 134 -13.21 4.02 -2.42
N TYR A 135 -13.97 4.91 -1.78
CA TYR A 135 -15.16 4.52 -1.02
C TYR A 135 -16.39 4.47 -1.92
N LEU A 136 -16.97 3.29 -2.08
CA LEU A 136 -18.11 3.05 -2.98
C LEU A 136 -19.28 4.00 -2.71
N LEU A 137 -19.58 4.31 -1.45
CA LEU A 137 -20.69 5.21 -1.12
C LEU A 137 -20.49 6.63 -1.67
N ASN A 138 -19.25 7.13 -1.67
CA ASN A 138 -18.94 8.43 -2.28
C ASN A 138 -19.12 8.38 -3.79
N THR A 139 -18.66 7.31 -4.44
CA THR A 139 -18.87 7.10 -5.89
C THR A 139 -20.36 7.16 -6.25
N LEU A 140 -21.22 6.54 -5.43
CA LEU A 140 -22.66 6.54 -5.67
C LEU A 140 -23.33 7.89 -5.36
N LYS A 141 -22.90 8.58 -4.28
CA LYS A 141 -23.44 9.88 -3.87
C LYS A 141 -23.05 10.99 -4.85
N ASP A 142 -21.78 11.01 -5.24
CA ASP A 142 -21.19 12.07 -6.05
C ASP A 142 -21.33 11.78 -7.55
N LEU A 143 -21.95 10.64 -7.90
CA LEU A 143 -22.17 10.17 -9.27
C LEU A 143 -20.86 10.10 -10.10
N THR A 144 -19.74 9.80 -9.45
CA THR A 144 -18.42 9.70 -10.08
C THR A 144 -18.24 8.33 -10.76
N PHE A 145 -19.11 8.02 -11.72
CA PHE A 145 -19.13 6.72 -12.41
C PHE A 145 -17.93 6.48 -13.35
N ASP A 146 -17.17 7.51 -13.68
CA ASP A 146 -15.85 7.42 -14.32
C ASP A 146 -14.85 6.57 -13.52
N ASN A 147 -15.09 6.41 -12.21
CA ASN A 147 -14.35 5.49 -11.35
C ASN A 147 -14.65 4.00 -11.62
N ILE A 148 -15.70 3.71 -12.40
CA ILE A 148 -16.07 2.34 -12.78
C ILE A 148 -15.40 2.01 -14.11
N TYR A 149 -14.23 1.39 -14.06
CA TYR A 149 -13.46 1.00 -15.23
C TYR A 149 -12.72 -0.33 -15.03
N HIS A 150 -12.21 -0.89 -16.12
CA HIS A 150 -11.72 -2.27 -16.21
C HIS A 150 -10.55 -2.62 -15.28
N GLU A 151 -9.81 -1.64 -14.74
CA GLU A 151 -8.73 -1.91 -13.78
C GLU A 151 -9.22 -2.08 -12.35
N HIS A 152 -10.46 -1.64 -12.02
CA HIS A 152 -11.07 -1.82 -10.72
C HIS A 152 -11.87 -3.13 -10.69
N TYR A 153 -11.28 -4.18 -10.15
CA TYR A 153 -11.96 -5.47 -9.95
C TYR A 153 -12.96 -5.43 -8.78
N ASN A 154 -12.77 -4.51 -7.85
CA ASN A 154 -13.52 -4.48 -6.59
C ASN A 154 -13.84 -3.05 -6.19
N TYR A 155 -15.04 -2.87 -5.64
CA TYR A 155 -15.52 -1.62 -5.06
C TYR A 155 -15.92 -1.85 -3.62
N TRP A 156 -15.46 -0.99 -2.71
CA TRP A 156 -15.52 -1.25 -1.29
C TRP A 156 -16.40 -0.24 -0.55
N SER A 157 -17.35 -0.77 0.23
CA SER A 157 -17.92 -0.08 1.38
C SER A 157 -17.15 -0.51 2.64
N LEU A 158 -17.29 0.25 3.72
CA LEU A 158 -16.71 -0.15 5.01
C LEU A 158 -17.26 -1.50 5.48
N THR A 159 -18.55 -1.73 5.31
CA THR A 159 -19.21 -3.01 5.66
C THR A 159 -18.60 -4.18 4.89
N SER A 160 -18.43 -4.04 3.56
CA SER A 160 -17.85 -5.11 2.76
C SER A 160 -16.38 -5.38 3.12
N LEU A 161 -15.63 -4.34 3.46
CA LEU A 161 -14.23 -4.48 3.88
C LEU A 161 -14.13 -5.16 5.25
N ILE A 162 -15.00 -4.81 6.21
CA ILE A 162 -15.09 -5.48 7.51
C ILE A 162 -15.42 -6.97 7.31
N ASN A 163 -16.43 -7.28 6.50
CA ASN A 163 -16.80 -8.67 6.22
C ASN A 163 -15.67 -9.45 5.53
N PHE A 164 -14.92 -8.80 4.64
CA PHE A 164 -13.76 -9.42 4.02
C PHE A 164 -12.68 -9.76 5.04
N PHE A 165 -12.38 -8.86 5.98
CA PHE A 165 -11.33 -9.06 6.97
C PHE A 165 -11.77 -9.92 8.17
N ASN A 166 -13.06 -10.11 8.43
CA ASN A 166 -13.57 -10.98 9.49
C ASN A 166 -13.16 -12.46 9.33
N GLN A 167 -12.73 -12.88 8.14
CA GLN A 167 -12.21 -14.23 7.92
C GLN A 167 -10.75 -14.41 8.38
N TYR A 168 -10.10 -13.33 8.82
CA TYR A 168 -8.73 -13.32 9.33
C TYR A 168 -8.74 -12.85 10.79
N ASP A 169 -7.71 -13.20 11.54
CA ASP A 169 -7.56 -12.76 12.94
C ASP A 169 -7.05 -11.30 13.02
N VAL A 170 -7.85 -10.40 12.47
CA VAL A 170 -7.58 -8.96 12.45
C VAL A 170 -8.87 -8.15 12.57
N VAL A 171 -8.77 -6.94 13.08
CA VAL A 171 -9.90 -6.01 13.19
C VAL A 171 -9.60 -4.69 12.48
N ILE A 172 -10.61 -4.13 11.81
CA ILE A 172 -10.54 -2.76 11.34
C ILE A 172 -10.92 -1.88 12.52
N TYR A 173 -9.92 -1.23 13.12
CA TYR A 173 -10.15 -0.40 14.31
C TYR A 173 -10.36 1.08 13.98
N ARG A 174 -10.11 1.49 12.72
CA ARG A 174 -10.25 2.88 12.27
C ARG A 174 -10.58 2.96 10.79
N ALA A 175 -11.49 3.86 10.43
CA ALA A 175 -11.79 4.31 9.06
C ALA A 175 -11.92 5.84 9.05
N GLU A 176 -11.43 6.50 8.00
CA GLU A 176 -11.43 7.97 7.83
C GLU A 176 -11.83 8.36 6.42
#